data_fca45f07ce0e8c0f53e02b711ea356c0
#
_entry.id   fca45f07ce0e8c0f53e02b711ea356c0
#
_cell.length_a   1.000
_cell.length_b   1.000
_cell.length_c   1.000
_cell.angle_alpha   90.00
_cell.angle_beta   90.00
_cell.angle_gamma   90.00
#
_symmetry.space_group_name_H-M   'P 1'
#
loop_
_entity.id
_entity.type
_entity.pdbx_description
1 polymer ?
#
loop_
_entity_poly.entity_id
_entity_poly.type
_entity_poly.pdbx_seq_one_letter_code
_entity_poly.pdbx_strand_id
1 'polypeptide(L)'
;MDRFTSFSRREFIQKGTAAVSAVALSATALRGAPAIIKSLSKPDSKFAGVQIGVISYSFRSLPCNAEQLLKYCLDCNISAIELMGNTGEAFAGAPYANTEPMKFTPGPRPQRTPEQEAEQQKKDQETAAWREKVSMDAFTKLRKMYNDAGVSIYAWKPNALGEKNTDAEIEYALRSAKALGATHVTVELPNNPAQSKRLGVLADKHKIGVGYHGHLQQTFNAWDEALAQAKYNGLNCDIGHYVAAGFDPIPLLEAKHDRIYSMHIKDRKSKANGGDNMPWGEGDTPIGSALQLLKKNKYKFPATIEMEYTVPETSDAVKEVAKCVDFARKALEKAS
;
A
#
# COMPACT_ATOMS: atom_id res chain seq x y z
N MET A 1 43.96 44.47 4.36
CA MET A 1 42.98 45.51 3.93
C MET A 1 41.94 44.83 3.05
N ASP A 2 40.94 44.27 3.69
CA ASP A 2 39.85 43.55 2.99
C ASP A 2 38.65 44.47 2.80
N ARG A 3 38.28 44.67 1.55
CA ARG A 3 37.12 45.46 1.18
C ARG A 3 35.87 44.57 1.24
N PHE A 4 35.06 44.76 2.28
CA PHE A 4 33.68 44.28 2.30
C PHE A 4 32.83 45.11 1.35
N THR A 5 32.37 44.49 0.25
CA THR A 5 31.38 45.08 -0.63
C THR A 5 29.99 44.89 -0.01
N SER A 6 29.38 45.97 0.44
CA SER A 6 28.01 46.00 0.94
C SER A 6 27.03 45.88 -0.23
N PHE A 7 26.22 44.85 -0.24
CA PHE A 7 25.09 44.76 -1.17
C PHE A 7 24.01 45.77 -0.81
N SER A 8 23.45 46.43 -1.84
CA SER A 8 22.42 47.44 -1.66
C SER A 8 21.05 46.77 -1.27
N ARG A 9 20.21 47.49 -0.52
CA ARG A 9 18.84 47.07 -0.17
C ARG A 9 18.01 46.67 -1.41
N ARG A 10 18.32 47.20 -2.58
CA ARG A 10 17.62 46.95 -3.84
C ARG A 10 17.94 45.55 -4.41
N GLU A 11 19.17 45.09 -4.26
CA GLU A 11 19.61 43.77 -4.71
C GLU A 11 19.10 42.67 -3.78
N PHE A 12 18.99 42.99 -2.47
CA PHE A 12 18.37 42.06 -1.50
C PHE A 12 16.88 41.84 -1.77
N ILE A 13 16.13 42.88 -2.15
CA ILE A 13 14.71 42.80 -2.51
C ILE A 13 14.49 42.03 -3.81
N GLN A 14 15.36 42.23 -4.84
CA GLN A 14 15.23 41.48 -6.10
C GLN A 14 15.57 40.00 -5.97
N LYS A 15 16.53 39.63 -5.12
CA LYS A 15 16.85 38.21 -4.84
C LYS A 15 15.85 37.56 -3.87
N GLY A 16 15.31 38.34 -2.94
CA GLY A 16 14.26 37.88 -2.02
C GLY A 16 12.91 37.62 -2.69
N THR A 17 12.55 38.47 -3.69
CA THR A 17 11.30 38.27 -4.44
C THR A 17 11.30 37.03 -5.34
N ALA A 18 12.46 36.65 -5.91
CA ALA A 18 12.57 35.43 -6.70
C ALA A 18 12.42 34.15 -5.84
N ALA A 19 12.95 34.16 -4.60
CA ALA A 19 12.81 33.02 -3.67
C ALA A 19 11.38 32.93 -3.09
N VAL A 20 10.74 34.07 -2.81
CA VAL A 20 9.34 34.10 -2.32
C VAL A 20 8.36 33.70 -3.43
N SER A 21 8.66 34.03 -4.70
CA SER A 21 7.84 33.58 -5.84
C SER A 21 7.90 32.07 -6.05
N ALA A 22 9.04 31.41 -5.80
CA ALA A 22 9.18 29.98 -5.90
C ALA A 22 8.43 29.23 -4.76
N VAL A 23 8.41 29.80 -3.53
CA VAL A 23 7.65 29.24 -2.40
C VAL A 23 6.15 29.54 -2.54
N ALA A 24 5.76 30.69 -3.08
CA ALA A 24 4.36 31.01 -3.36
C ALA A 24 3.77 30.15 -4.49
N LEU A 25 4.59 29.78 -5.50
CA LEU A 25 4.17 28.83 -6.55
C LEU A 25 3.97 27.42 -6.00
N SER A 26 4.73 27.00 -4.98
CA SER A 26 4.50 25.68 -4.34
C SER A 26 3.27 25.64 -3.44
N ALA A 27 2.91 26.75 -2.77
CA ALA A 27 1.72 26.83 -1.93
C ALA A 27 0.42 27.05 -2.73
N THR A 28 0.47 27.75 -3.87
CA THR A 28 -0.67 27.90 -4.79
C THR A 28 -0.84 26.69 -5.70
N ALA A 29 0.22 25.94 -5.99
CA ALA A 29 0.15 24.69 -6.75
C ALA A 29 -0.68 23.60 -6.02
N LEU A 30 -0.69 23.60 -4.67
CA LEU A 30 -1.53 22.67 -3.88
C LEU A 30 -3.03 22.98 -3.96
N ARG A 31 -3.45 24.24 -4.16
CA ARG A 31 -4.85 24.60 -4.41
C ARG A 31 -5.26 24.46 -5.90
N GLY A 32 -4.28 24.39 -6.80
CA GLY A 32 -4.47 24.16 -8.25
C GLY A 32 -4.11 22.74 -8.70
N ALA A 33 -3.93 21.79 -7.78
CA ALA A 33 -3.54 20.42 -8.07
C ALA A 33 -4.30 19.76 -9.25
N PRO A 34 -5.62 19.97 -9.45
CA PRO A 34 -6.32 19.41 -10.59
C PRO A 34 -5.82 19.91 -11.95
N ALA A 35 -5.27 21.15 -12.04
CA ALA A 35 -4.82 21.73 -13.29
C ALA A 35 -3.39 21.33 -13.67
N ILE A 36 -2.51 21.15 -12.68
CA ILE A 36 -1.11 20.73 -12.92
C ILE A 36 -1.06 19.22 -13.21
N ILE A 37 -1.87 18.42 -12.53
CA ILE A 37 -1.97 16.97 -12.77
C ILE A 37 -2.49 16.67 -14.18
N LYS A 38 -3.34 17.53 -14.73
CA LYS A 38 -3.85 17.38 -16.11
C LYS A 38 -2.81 17.59 -17.21
N SER A 39 -1.68 18.23 -16.93
CA SER A 39 -0.61 18.49 -17.91
C SER A 39 0.47 17.40 -17.94
N LEU A 40 0.53 16.53 -16.93
CA LEU A 40 1.41 15.37 -16.91
C LEU A 40 0.71 14.18 -17.57
N SER A 41 1.44 13.36 -18.32
CA SER A 41 0.94 12.08 -18.81
C SER A 41 0.49 11.26 -17.59
N LYS A 42 -0.71 10.66 -17.67
CA LYS A 42 -1.19 9.76 -16.61
C LYS A 42 -0.19 8.61 -16.44
N PRO A 43 0.03 8.17 -15.20
CA PRO A 43 0.93 7.06 -14.95
C PRO A 43 0.38 5.79 -15.62
N ASP A 44 1.29 4.97 -16.14
CA ASP A 44 0.97 3.65 -16.67
C ASP A 44 1.98 2.63 -16.15
N SER A 45 1.50 1.76 -15.27
CA SER A 45 2.27 0.64 -14.73
C SER A 45 1.68 -0.71 -15.15
N LYS A 46 0.96 -0.75 -16.28
CA LYS A 46 0.45 -1.99 -16.86
C LYS A 46 1.35 -2.44 -18.02
N PHE A 47 2.24 -3.39 -17.76
CA PHE A 47 3.21 -3.90 -18.74
C PHE A 47 2.80 -5.27 -19.26
N ALA A 48 2.72 -5.43 -20.58
CA ALA A 48 2.34 -6.68 -21.25
C ALA A 48 1.06 -7.35 -20.69
N GLY A 49 0.09 -6.52 -20.26
CA GLY A 49 -1.18 -6.96 -19.69
C GLY A 49 -1.18 -7.23 -18.17
N VAL A 50 -0.02 -7.21 -17.51
CA VAL A 50 0.13 -7.37 -16.06
C VAL A 50 0.10 -6.00 -15.40
N GLN A 51 -0.83 -5.77 -14.44
CA GLN A 51 -0.88 -4.56 -13.65
C GLN A 51 0.15 -4.62 -12.53
N ILE A 52 1.11 -3.69 -12.54
CA ILE A 52 2.00 -3.46 -11.40
C ILE A 52 1.34 -2.42 -10.49
N GLY A 53 1.16 -2.77 -9.23
CA GLY A 53 0.67 -1.89 -8.17
C GLY A 53 1.73 -1.63 -7.11
N VAL A 54 1.37 -0.83 -6.13
CA VAL A 54 2.17 -0.63 -4.91
C VAL A 54 1.25 -0.65 -3.70
N ILE A 55 1.68 -1.28 -2.60
CA ILE A 55 1.04 -1.02 -1.30
C ILE A 55 1.64 0.24 -0.68
N SER A 56 0.79 1.12 -0.14
CA SER A 56 1.24 2.40 0.45
C SER A 56 2.24 2.23 1.60
N TYR A 57 2.31 1.05 2.21
CA TYR A 57 3.34 0.68 3.20
C TYR A 57 4.78 0.81 2.66
N SER A 58 4.98 0.68 1.36
CA SER A 58 6.28 0.87 0.72
C SER A 58 6.85 2.28 0.93
N PHE A 59 5.99 3.26 1.20
CA PHE A 59 6.36 4.65 1.48
C PHE A 59 6.37 5.01 2.97
N ARG A 60 6.34 4.02 3.88
CA ARG A 60 6.21 4.22 5.34
C ARG A 60 7.27 5.10 5.99
N SER A 61 8.43 5.27 5.35
CA SER A 61 9.50 6.18 5.81
C SER A 61 9.26 7.66 5.45
N LEU A 62 8.18 7.96 4.71
CA LEU A 62 7.80 9.29 4.26
C LEU A 62 6.42 9.66 4.84
N PRO A 63 6.05 10.96 4.88
CA PRO A 63 4.69 11.36 5.19
C PRO A 63 3.70 10.78 4.18
N CYS A 64 2.59 10.19 4.66
CA CYS A 64 1.68 9.39 3.84
C CYS A 64 0.23 9.89 3.90
N ASN A 65 -0.02 11.21 3.88
CA ASN A 65 -1.38 11.69 3.61
C ASN A 65 -1.80 11.39 2.15
N ALA A 66 -3.06 11.57 1.85
CA ALA A 66 -3.62 11.14 0.58
C ALA A 66 -2.99 11.83 -0.64
N GLU A 67 -2.71 13.13 -0.54
CA GLU A 67 -2.10 13.93 -1.59
C GLU A 67 -0.63 13.56 -1.80
N GLN A 68 0.10 13.35 -0.71
CA GLN A 68 1.50 12.92 -0.75
C GLN A 68 1.65 11.53 -1.38
N LEU A 69 0.84 10.56 -0.97
CA LEU A 69 0.86 9.23 -1.57
C LEU A 69 0.50 9.26 -3.06
N LEU A 70 -0.50 10.06 -3.45
CA LEU A 70 -0.82 10.25 -4.85
C LEU A 70 0.38 10.79 -5.63
N LYS A 71 1.07 11.80 -5.08
CA LYS A 71 2.29 12.34 -5.68
C LYS A 71 3.36 11.26 -5.84
N TYR A 72 3.59 10.42 -4.82
CA TYR A 72 4.57 9.33 -4.90
C TYR A 72 4.22 8.32 -5.99
N CYS A 73 2.93 7.97 -6.13
CA CYS A 73 2.48 7.12 -7.23
C CYS A 73 2.81 7.74 -8.60
N LEU A 74 2.57 9.05 -8.78
CA LEU A 74 2.88 9.75 -10.02
C LEU A 74 4.38 9.79 -10.29
N ASP A 75 5.19 10.10 -9.27
CA ASP A 75 6.65 10.16 -9.37
C ASP A 75 7.27 8.79 -9.71
N CYS A 76 6.63 7.68 -9.30
CA CYS A 76 7.05 6.31 -9.62
C CYS A 76 6.40 5.75 -10.89
N ASN A 77 5.56 6.51 -11.59
CA ASN A 77 4.75 6.02 -12.72
C ASN A 77 3.82 4.83 -12.36
N ILE A 78 3.27 4.83 -11.14
CA ILE A 78 2.33 3.79 -10.64
C ILE A 78 0.90 4.21 -10.91
N SER A 79 0.12 3.34 -11.57
CA SER A 79 -1.29 3.56 -11.92
C SER A 79 -2.28 2.77 -11.04
N ALA A 80 -1.80 2.02 -10.04
CA ALA A 80 -2.65 1.21 -9.15
C ALA A 80 -2.06 1.11 -7.74
N ILE A 81 -2.88 1.28 -6.70
CA ILE A 81 -2.43 1.26 -5.31
C ILE A 81 -3.33 0.39 -4.41
N GLU A 82 -2.71 -0.38 -3.51
CA GLU A 82 -3.32 -0.91 -2.31
C GLU A 82 -3.15 0.11 -1.19
N LEU A 83 -4.25 0.68 -0.74
CA LEU A 83 -4.25 1.80 0.20
C LEU A 83 -4.40 1.30 1.63
N MET A 84 -3.48 1.67 2.52
CA MET A 84 -3.59 1.39 3.95
C MET A 84 -4.57 2.34 4.65
N GLY A 85 -5.14 1.83 5.74
CA GLY A 85 -6.21 2.47 6.51
C GLY A 85 -5.90 3.90 6.96
N ASN A 86 -4.73 4.12 7.52
CA ASN A 86 -4.37 5.43 8.09
C ASN A 86 -4.55 6.60 7.11
N THR A 87 -4.13 6.43 5.87
CA THR A 87 -4.26 7.47 4.84
C THR A 87 -5.70 7.77 4.48
N GLY A 88 -6.49 6.72 4.20
CA GLY A 88 -7.89 6.90 3.82
C GLY A 88 -8.76 7.38 4.97
N GLU A 89 -8.53 6.89 6.18
CA GLU A 89 -9.21 7.30 7.40
C GLU A 89 -8.86 8.75 7.76
N ALA A 90 -7.57 9.16 7.65
CA ALA A 90 -7.17 10.55 7.88
C ALA A 90 -7.85 11.50 6.88
N PHE A 91 -7.90 11.14 5.59
CA PHE A 91 -8.60 11.92 4.57
C PHE A 91 -10.11 12.05 4.86
N ALA A 92 -10.70 11.03 5.46
CA ALA A 92 -12.11 11.02 5.87
C ALA A 92 -12.36 11.67 7.24
N GLY A 93 -11.33 12.19 7.90
CA GLY A 93 -11.44 12.89 9.18
C GLY A 93 -11.52 11.97 10.40
N ALA A 94 -10.91 10.79 10.34
CA ALA A 94 -10.84 9.89 11.49
C ALA A 94 -10.03 10.50 12.63
N PRO A 95 -10.46 10.34 13.88
CA PRO A 95 -9.62 10.67 15.01
C PRO A 95 -8.41 9.72 15.03
N TYR A 96 -7.26 10.26 15.45
CA TYR A 96 -6.03 9.49 15.68
C TYR A 96 -5.42 8.77 14.46
N ALA A 97 -5.92 8.98 13.24
CA ALA A 97 -5.28 8.47 12.04
C ALA A 97 -3.92 9.18 11.83
N ASN A 98 -2.85 8.39 11.85
CA ASN A 98 -1.48 8.91 11.76
C ASN A 98 -0.92 8.69 10.34
N THR A 99 -0.53 9.77 9.68
CA THR A 99 0.10 9.76 8.35
C THR A 99 1.57 10.20 8.38
N GLU A 100 2.13 10.40 9.57
CA GLU A 100 3.54 10.72 9.76
C GLU A 100 4.44 9.51 9.43
N PRO A 101 5.72 9.74 9.09
CA PRO A 101 6.66 8.68 8.82
C PRO A 101 6.75 7.67 9.96
N MET A 102 6.72 6.39 9.63
CA MET A 102 6.92 5.34 10.64
C MET A 102 8.38 5.33 11.08
N LYS A 103 8.59 5.51 12.37
CA LYS A 103 9.92 5.34 12.98
C LYS A 103 10.16 3.87 13.22
N PHE A 104 11.17 3.31 12.57
CA PHE A 104 11.61 1.95 12.84
C PHE A 104 12.47 1.95 14.09
N THR A 105 12.04 1.24 15.12
CA THR A 105 12.84 0.98 16.33
C THR A 105 13.21 -0.49 16.31
N PRO A 106 14.51 -0.84 16.19
CA PRO A 106 14.93 -2.24 16.23
C PRO A 106 14.60 -2.89 17.58
N GLY A 107 14.23 -4.16 17.55
CA GLY A 107 13.95 -4.95 18.74
C GLY A 107 12.45 -5.11 19.06
N PRO A 108 12.13 -5.85 20.12
CA PRO A 108 10.75 -6.06 20.55
C PRO A 108 10.12 -4.74 21.00
N ARG A 109 8.86 -4.53 20.61
CA ARG A 109 8.13 -3.36 21.07
C ARG A 109 8.02 -3.37 22.60
N PRO A 110 8.32 -2.24 23.28
CA PRO A 110 8.15 -2.15 24.72
C PRO A 110 6.69 -2.43 25.09
N GLN A 111 6.48 -3.13 26.20
CA GLN A 111 5.13 -3.32 26.74
C GLN A 111 4.56 -1.95 27.16
N ARG A 112 3.29 -1.74 26.88
CA ARG A 112 2.59 -0.54 27.29
C ARG A 112 2.36 -0.57 28.81
N THR A 113 2.42 0.61 29.44
CA THR A 113 1.95 0.75 30.81
C THR A 113 0.42 0.64 30.86
N PRO A 114 -0.19 0.36 32.05
CA PRO A 114 -1.64 0.34 32.19
C PRO A 114 -2.33 1.64 31.74
N GLU A 115 -1.70 2.79 31.96
CA GLU A 115 -2.20 4.11 31.54
C GLU A 115 -2.17 4.23 30.00
N GLN A 116 -1.09 3.79 29.36
CA GLN A 116 -0.97 3.77 27.91
C GLN A 116 -1.97 2.79 27.27
N GLU A 117 -2.25 1.67 27.93
CA GLU A 117 -3.28 0.73 27.47
C GLU A 117 -4.68 1.34 27.59
N ALA A 118 -5.00 1.99 28.69
CA ALA A 118 -6.28 2.68 28.88
C ALA A 118 -6.48 3.81 27.85
N GLU A 119 -5.44 4.60 27.58
CA GLU A 119 -5.47 5.62 26.53
C GLU A 119 -5.68 5.01 25.14
N GLN A 120 -5.01 3.90 24.83
CA GLN A 120 -5.19 3.21 23.55
C GLN A 120 -6.61 2.66 23.41
N GLN A 121 -7.16 2.06 24.46
CA GLN A 121 -8.53 1.56 24.44
C GLN A 121 -9.55 2.67 24.19
N LYS A 122 -9.33 3.85 24.79
CA LYS A 122 -10.17 5.04 24.53
C LYS A 122 -10.10 5.47 23.07
N LYS A 123 -8.88 5.55 22.51
CA LYS A 123 -8.68 5.87 21.07
C LYS A 123 -9.35 4.84 20.15
N ASP A 124 -9.26 3.58 20.49
CA ASP A 124 -9.89 2.49 19.72
C ASP A 124 -11.42 2.62 19.75
N GLN A 125 -12.02 2.92 20.93
CA GLN A 125 -13.46 3.14 21.09
C GLN A 125 -13.95 4.37 20.30
N GLU A 126 -13.23 5.50 20.38
CA GLU A 126 -13.58 6.72 19.65
C GLU A 126 -13.45 6.50 18.11
N THR A 127 -12.45 5.75 17.69
CA THR A 127 -12.28 5.37 16.28
C THR A 127 -13.40 4.44 15.80
N ALA A 128 -13.79 3.45 16.61
CA ALA A 128 -14.91 2.56 16.30
C ALA A 128 -16.23 3.35 16.17
N ALA A 129 -16.51 4.25 17.12
CA ALA A 129 -17.69 5.12 17.07
C ALA A 129 -17.69 6.05 15.84
N TRP A 130 -16.53 6.52 15.41
CA TRP A 130 -16.39 7.29 14.17
C TRP A 130 -16.67 6.42 12.93
N ARG A 131 -16.13 5.19 12.87
CA ARG A 131 -16.34 4.25 11.75
C ARG A 131 -17.81 3.90 11.53
N GLU A 132 -18.60 3.82 12.59
CA GLU A 132 -20.04 3.58 12.50
C GLU A 132 -20.80 4.71 11.82
N LYS A 133 -20.35 5.97 11.99
CA LYS A 133 -21.08 7.19 11.58
C LYS A 133 -20.54 7.88 10.35
N VAL A 134 -19.29 7.59 9.95
CA VAL A 134 -18.63 8.31 8.87
C VAL A 134 -19.37 8.11 7.54
N SER A 135 -19.55 9.24 6.81
CA SER A 135 -20.08 9.20 5.45
C SER A 135 -19.08 8.56 4.47
N MET A 136 -19.57 7.77 3.56
CA MET A 136 -18.77 7.22 2.46
C MET A 136 -18.38 8.26 1.40
N ASP A 137 -18.92 9.48 1.47
CA ASP A 137 -18.63 10.55 0.52
C ASP A 137 -17.16 10.96 0.52
N ALA A 138 -16.50 10.95 1.68
CA ALA A 138 -15.06 11.23 1.78
C ALA A 138 -14.24 10.20 0.99
N PHE A 139 -14.58 8.91 1.12
CA PHE A 139 -13.91 7.83 0.38
C PHE A 139 -14.21 7.91 -1.13
N THR A 140 -15.41 8.30 -1.50
CA THR A 140 -15.76 8.56 -2.92
C THR A 140 -14.98 9.75 -3.49
N LYS A 141 -14.79 10.82 -2.72
CA LYS A 141 -13.93 11.96 -3.09
C LYS A 141 -12.48 11.56 -3.24
N LEU A 142 -11.97 10.73 -2.32
CA LEU A 142 -10.61 10.19 -2.39
C LEU A 142 -10.42 9.34 -3.66
N ARG A 143 -11.35 8.43 -3.95
CA ARG A 143 -11.37 7.67 -5.21
C ARG A 143 -11.32 8.58 -6.43
N LYS A 144 -12.17 9.62 -6.44
CA LYS A 144 -12.22 10.56 -7.57
C LYS A 144 -10.88 11.27 -7.76
N MET A 145 -10.26 11.75 -6.70
CA MET A 145 -8.95 12.42 -6.73
C MET A 145 -7.88 11.52 -7.37
N TYR A 146 -7.80 10.26 -6.97
CA TYR A 146 -6.84 9.29 -7.49
C TYR A 146 -7.15 8.94 -8.96
N ASN A 147 -8.41 8.65 -9.29
CA ASN A 147 -8.82 8.30 -10.66
C ASN A 147 -8.61 9.45 -11.65
N ASP A 148 -8.87 10.69 -11.25
CA ASP A 148 -8.63 11.88 -12.08
C ASP A 148 -7.14 12.00 -12.45
N ALA A 149 -6.25 11.61 -11.53
CA ALA A 149 -4.81 11.57 -11.74
C ALA A 149 -4.32 10.31 -12.49
N GLY A 150 -5.19 9.33 -12.74
CA GLY A 150 -4.85 8.08 -13.43
C GLY A 150 -4.38 6.96 -12.52
N VAL A 151 -4.59 7.06 -11.21
CA VAL A 151 -4.28 6.03 -10.23
C VAL A 151 -5.56 5.37 -9.73
N SER A 152 -5.65 4.04 -9.78
CA SER A 152 -6.78 3.28 -9.25
C SER A 152 -6.46 2.74 -7.85
N ILE A 153 -7.38 2.87 -6.91
CA ILE A 153 -7.31 2.18 -5.61
C ILE A 153 -7.98 0.82 -5.79
N TYR A 154 -7.20 -0.24 -5.98
CA TYR A 154 -7.73 -1.58 -6.27
C TYR A 154 -7.96 -2.43 -5.01
N ALA A 155 -7.25 -2.13 -3.92
CA ALA A 155 -7.39 -2.81 -2.64
C ALA A 155 -7.35 -1.81 -1.48
N TRP A 156 -8.00 -2.18 -0.39
CA TRP A 156 -8.11 -1.39 0.82
C TRP A 156 -7.68 -2.21 2.04
N LYS A 157 -6.68 -1.74 2.80
CA LYS A 157 -6.16 -2.40 4.01
C LYS A 157 -6.51 -1.58 5.27
N PRO A 158 -7.77 -1.59 5.74
CA PRO A 158 -8.19 -0.88 6.94
C PRO A 158 -7.78 -1.63 8.21
N ASN A 159 -7.64 -0.89 9.32
CA ASN A 159 -7.40 -1.50 10.64
C ASN A 159 -8.72 -1.88 11.34
N ALA A 160 -9.68 -2.45 10.61
CA ALA A 160 -11.05 -2.71 11.07
C ALA A 160 -11.52 -4.15 10.83
N LEU A 161 -10.59 -5.08 10.58
CA LEU A 161 -10.90 -6.47 10.20
C LEU A 161 -10.35 -7.52 11.19
N GLY A 162 -9.76 -7.07 12.29
CA GLY A 162 -9.22 -7.96 13.32
C GLY A 162 -10.30 -8.59 14.20
N GLU A 163 -9.93 -9.60 14.99
CA GLU A 163 -10.84 -10.33 15.89
C GLU A 163 -11.52 -9.42 16.92
N LYS A 164 -10.87 -8.34 17.33
CA LYS A 164 -11.40 -7.37 18.31
C LYS A 164 -12.38 -6.37 17.72
N ASN A 165 -12.43 -6.22 16.40
CA ASN A 165 -13.34 -5.31 15.76
C ASN A 165 -14.77 -5.82 15.77
N THR A 166 -15.73 -4.92 15.90
CA THR A 166 -17.16 -5.22 15.84
C THR A 166 -17.61 -5.54 14.41
N ASP A 167 -18.78 -6.16 14.23
CA ASP A 167 -19.37 -6.36 12.89
C ASP A 167 -19.61 -5.02 12.18
N ALA A 168 -19.99 -3.98 12.93
CA ALA A 168 -20.19 -2.65 12.39
C ALA A 168 -18.88 -2.05 11.79
N GLU A 169 -17.73 -2.27 12.46
CA GLU A 169 -16.43 -1.87 11.93
C GLU A 169 -16.02 -2.69 10.70
N ILE A 170 -16.30 -4.01 10.69
CA ILE A 170 -16.05 -4.85 9.51
C ILE A 170 -16.93 -4.39 8.35
N GLU A 171 -18.22 -4.12 8.58
CA GLU A 171 -19.09 -3.58 7.55
C GLU A 171 -18.66 -2.19 7.07
N TYR A 172 -18.14 -1.35 7.96
CA TYR A 172 -17.49 -0.08 7.57
C TYR A 172 -16.34 -0.33 6.59
N ALA A 173 -15.44 -1.28 6.90
CA ALA A 173 -14.31 -1.63 6.03
C ALA A 173 -14.77 -2.06 4.62
N LEU A 174 -15.82 -2.86 4.53
CA LEU A 174 -16.37 -3.33 3.25
C LEU A 174 -17.08 -2.20 2.48
N ARG A 175 -17.82 -1.33 3.19
CA ARG A 175 -18.49 -0.16 2.58
C ARG A 175 -17.48 0.86 2.07
N SER A 176 -16.41 1.14 2.85
CA SER A 176 -15.36 2.07 2.45
C SER A 176 -14.54 1.53 1.27
N ALA A 177 -14.24 0.23 1.23
CA ALA A 177 -13.66 -0.42 0.05
C ALA A 177 -14.49 -0.18 -1.22
N LYS A 178 -15.81 -0.39 -1.13
CA LYS A 178 -16.73 -0.15 -2.23
C LYS A 178 -16.74 1.32 -2.67
N ALA A 179 -16.75 2.27 -1.75
CA ALA A 179 -16.71 3.70 -2.03
C ALA A 179 -15.38 4.11 -2.68
N LEU A 180 -14.26 3.54 -2.24
CA LEU A 180 -12.93 3.71 -2.86
C LEU A 180 -12.83 3.07 -4.25
N GLY A 181 -13.77 2.19 -4.62
CA GLY A 181 -13.71 1.42 -5.86
C GLY A 181 -12.78 0.22 -5.81
N ALA A 182 -12.33 -0.15 -4.61
CA ALA A 182 -11.55 -1.35 -4.39
C ALA A 182 -12.39 -2.61 -4.63
N THR A 183 -11.77 -3.64 -5.18
CA THR A 183 -12.40 -4.95 -5.42
C THR A 183 -12.39 -5.83 -4.17
N HIS A 184 -11.45 -5.57 -3.27
CA HIS A 184 -11.25 -6.35 -2.05
C HIS A 184 -10.63 -5.50 -0.92
N VAL A 185 -10.81 -5.98 0.29
CA VAL A 185 -10.04 -5.58 1.46
C VAL A 185 -8.92 -6.59 1.69
N THR A 186 -7.82 -6.16 2.32
CA THR A 186 -6.74 -7.06 2.71
C THR A 186 -6.56 -7.07 4.23
N VAL A 187 -6.27 -8.23 4.77
CA VAL A 187 -6.03 -8.45 6.18
C VAL A 187 -5.09 -9.64 6.37
N GLU A 188 -4.38 -9.68 7.48
CA GLU A 188 -3.56 -10.84 7.85
C GLU A 188 -4.42 -12.11 7.93
N LEU A 189 -3.89 -13.24 7.45
CA LEU A 189 -4.57 -14.53 7.59
C LEU A 189 -4.73 -14.84 9.09
N PRO A 190 -5.97 -14.90 9.62
CA PRO A 190 -6.17 -15.12 11.04
C PRO A 190 -5.81 -16.56 11.43
N ASN A 191 -5.25 -16.73 12.61
CA ASN A 191 -5.00 -18.06 13.19
C ASN A 191 -6.31 -18.73 13.64
N ASN A 192 -7.34 -17.96 13.88
CA ASN A 192 -8.65 -18.43 14.31
C ASN A 192 -9.61 -18.53 13.11
N PRO A 193 -10.00 -19.75 12.68
CA PRO A 193 -10.90 -19.93 11.55
C PRO A 193 -12.28 -19.30 11.72
N ALA A 194 -12.71 -19.06 12.96
CA ALA A 194 -13.96 -18.36 13.21
C ALA A 194 -13.93 -16.92 12.68
N GLN A 195 -12.76 -16.27 12.72
CA GLN A 195 -12.62 -14.90 12.18
C GLN A 195 -12.69 -14.90 10.65
N SER A 196 -12.01 -15.81 9.94
CA SER A 196 -12.12 -15.88 8.48
C SER A 196 -13.53 -16.24 8.01
N LYS A 197 -14.24 -17.08 8.76
CA LYS A 197 -15.66 -17.38 8.51
C LYS A 197 -16.53 -16.13 8.71
N ARG A 198 -16.35 -15.39 9.80
CA ARG A 198 -17.06 -14.15 10.11
C ARG A 198 -16.85 -13.09 9.03
N LEU A 199 -15.60 -12.87 8.65
CA LEU A 199 -15.25 -11.96 7.55
C LEU A 199 -15.89 -12.38 6.23
N GLY A 200 -15.85 -13.68 5.92
CA GLY A 200 -16.44 -14.25 4.71
C GLY A 200 -17.94 -14.04 4.60
N VAL A 201 -18.69 -14.24 5.70
CA VAL A 201 -20.15 -14.00 5.73
C VAL A 201 -20.48 -12.55 5.41
N LEU A 202 -19.74 -11.59 6.00
CA LEU A 202 -19.95 -10.17 5.74
C LEU A 202 -19.46 -9.77 4.34
N ALA A 203 -18.36 -10.34 3.86
CA ALA A 203 -17.87 -10.17 2.51
C ALA A 203 -18.86 -10.62 1.44
N ASP A 204 -19.49 -11.78 1.63
CA ASP A 204 -20.54 -12.31 0.74
C ASP A 204 -21.75 -11.37 0.69
N LYS A 205 -22.18 -10.80 1.83
CA LYS A 205 -23.26 -9.81 1.94
C LYS A 205 -22.94 -8.54 1.13
N HIS A 206 -21.72 -8.01 1.25
CA HIS A 206 -21.29 -6.79 0.60
C HIS A 206 -20.77 -6.99 -0.83
N LYS A 207 -20.48 -8.22 -1.23
CA LYS A 207 -19.86 -8.60 -2.52
C LYS A 207 -18.50 -7.89 -2.72
N ILE A 208 -17.72 -7.84 -1.67
CA ILE A 208 -16.34 -7.34 -1.64
C ILE A 208 -15.43 -8.47 -1.18
N GLY A 209 -14.34 -8.72 -1.90
CA GLY A 209 -13.39 -9.77 -1.54
C GLY A 209 -12.66 -9.47 -0.21
N VAL A 210 -12.25 -10.54 0.48
CA VAL A 210 -11.28 -10.48 1.58
C VAL A 210 -10.04 -11.24 1.15
N GLY A 211 -8.96 -10.52 0.86
CA GLY A 211 -7.65 -11.07 0.53
C GLY A 211 -6.84 -11.31 1.81
N TYR A 212 -6.60 -12.56 2.14
CA TYR A 212 -5.82 -12.92 3.33
C TYR A 212 -4.33 -12.91 3.01
N HIS A 213 -3.61 -12.01 3.70
CA HIS A 213 -2.16 -11.89 3.62
C HIS A 213 -1.48 -12.89 4.54
N GLY A 214 -0.42 -13.52 4.09
CA GLY A 214 0.37 -14.45 4.89
C GLY A 214 1.82 -13.98 5.02
N HIS A 215 2.42 -14.27 6.17
CA HIS A 215 3.84 -14.06 6.43
C HIS A 215 4.61 -15.39 6.43
N LEU A 216 5.55 -15.59 7.36
CA LEU A 216 6.38 -16.81 7.42
C LEU A 216 5.62 -18.09 7.82
N GLN A 217 4.36 -17.97 8.25
CA GLN A 217 3.47 -19.12 8.52
C GLN A 217 2.86 -19.71 7.25
N GLN A 218 3.12 -19.12 6.09
CA GLN A 218 2.55 -19.58 4.82
C GLN A 218 3.03 -20.99 4.48
N THR A 219 2.08 -21.81 4.03
CA THR A 219 2.30 -23.10 3.38
C THR A 219 1.38 -23.20 2.17
N PHE A 220 1.52 -24.22 1.35
CA PHE A 220 0.64 -24.42 0.18
C PHE A 220 -0.86 -24.46 0.56
N ASN A 221 -1.20 -25.00 1.75
CA ASN A 221 -2.57 -25.20 2.21
C ASN A 221 -3.02 -24.17 3.26
N ALA A 222 -2.21 -23.15 3.58
CA ALA A 222 -2.50 -22.20 4.66
C ALA A 222 -3.84 -21.47 4.53
N TRP A 223 -4.32 -21.28 3.32
CA TRP A 223 -5.59 -20.58 3.02
C TRP A 223 -6.79 -21.49 2.81
N ASP A 224 -6.61 -22.83 2.73
CA ASP A 224 -7.65 -23.77 2.26
C ASP A 224 -8.91 -23.69 3.12
N GLU A 225 -8.76 -23.60 4.44
CA GLU A 225 -9.90 -23.48 5.34
C GLU A 225 -10.66 -22.16 5.10
N ALA A 226 -9.96 -21.03 5.03
CA ALA A 226 -10.60 -19.75 4.77
C ALA A 226 -11.30 -19.72 3.41
N LEU A 227 -10.68 -20.30 2.37
CA LEU A 227 -11.24 -20.39 1.02
C LEU A 227 -12.50 -21.26 0.96
N ALA A 228 -12.57 -22.32 1.78
CA ALA A 228 -13.74 -23.19 1.84
C ALA A 228 -14.94 -22.55 2.57
N GLN A 229 -14.70 -21.55 3.41
CA GLN A 229 -15.72 -20.93 4.27
C GLN A 229 -16.64 -19.94 3.55
N ALA A 230 -16.14 -19.23 2.51
CA ALA A 230 -16.93 -18.24 1.80
C ALA A 230 -16.42 -18.00 0.38
N LYS A 231 -17.34 -17.61 -0.51
CA LYS A 231 -17.02 -17.32 -1.92
C LYS A 231 -16.08 -16.13 -2.08
N TYR A 232 -16.26 -15.08 -1.25
CA TYR A 232 -15.46 -13.86 -1.32
C TYR A 232 -14.20 -13.87 -0.44
N ASN A 233 -13.86 -15.02 0.19
CA ASN A 233 -12.55 -15.23 0.76
C ASN A 233 -11.55 -15.58 -0.35
N GLY A 234 -10.37 -14.97 -0.30
CA GLY A 234 -9.31 -15.14 -1.30
C GLY A 234 -7.93 -14.86 -0.72
N LEU A 235 -6.92 -14.83 -1.57
CA LEU A 235 -5.55 -14.59 -1.18
C LEU A 235 -5.12 -13.16 -1.54
N ASN A 236 -4.39 -12.54 -0.62
CA ASN A 236 -3.36 -11.56 -0.90
C ASN A 236 -2.03 -12.30 -0.72
N CYS A 237 -1.55 -12.94 -1.78
CA CYS A 237 -0.42 -13.86 -1.72
C CYS A 237 0.90 -13.08 -1.73
N ASP A 238 1.73 -13.24 -0.70
CA ASP A 238 3.07 -12.66 -0.65
C ASP A 238 4.12 -13.69 -1.04
N ILE A 239 4.70 -13.56 -2.23
CA ILE A 239 5.68 -14.51 -2.76
C ILE A 239 7.06 -14.38 -2.08
N GLY A 240 7.42 -13.21 -1.57
CA GLY A 240 8.68 -13.04 -0.84
C GLY A 240 8.64 -13.70 0.54
N HIS A 241 7.54 -13.53 1.27
CA HIS A 241 7.34 -14.26 2.52
C HIS A 241 7.26 -15.77 2.29
N TYR A 242 6.67 -16.20 1.18
CA TYR A 242 6.56 -17.61 0.83
C TYR A 242 7.95 -18.25 0.60
N VAL A 243 8.85 -17.54 -0.10
CA VAL A 243 10.24 -17.96 -0.32
C VAL A 243 11.04 -17.97 1.00
N ALA A 244 10.86 -16.93 1.83
CA ALA A 244 11.50 -16.90 3.15
C ALA A 244 10.96 -17.96 4.12
N ALA A 245 9.74 -18.45 3.91
CA ALA A 245 9.20 -19.62 4.61
C ALA A 245 9.79 -20.97 4.10
N GLY A 246 10.47 -20.96 2.97
CA GLY A 246 11.17 -22.14 2.39
C GLY A 246 10.42 -22.81 1.23
N PHE A 247 9.50 -22.13 0.58
CA PHE A 247 8.67 -22.70 -0.49
C PHE A 247 8.86 -21.98 -1.82
N ASP A 248 8.65 -22.70 -2.93
CA ASP A 248 8.54 -22.12 -4.27
C ASP A 248 7.12 -21.57 -4.49
N PRO A 249 6.93 -20.28 -4.82
CA PRO A 249 5.61 -19.70 -5.02
C PRO A 249 4.96 -20.09 -6.36
N ILE A 250 5.70 -20.55 -7.36
CA ILE A 250 5.16 -20.82 -8.69
C ILE A 250 4.03 -21.86 -8.66
N PRO A 251 4.18 -23.03 -8.01
CA PRO A 251 3.08 -24.00 -7.90
C PRO A 251 1.85 -23.45 -7.17
N LEU A 252 2.04 -22.60 -6.16
CA LEU A 252 0.93 -21.95 -5.44
C LEU A 252 0.15 -21.02 -6.35
N LEU A 253 0.86 -20.17 -7.12
CA LEU A 253 0.26 -19.24 -8.08
C LEU A 253 -0.53 -19.99 -9.15
N GLU A 254 0.00 -21.08 -9.68
CA GLU A 254 -0.68 -21.91 -10.68
C GLU A 254 -1.93 -22.59 -10.14
N ALA A 255 -1.86 -23.13 -8.93
CA ALA A 255 -2.96 -23.89 -8.35
C ALA A 255 -4.11 -23.03 -7.82
N LYS A 256 -3.82 -21.80 -7.35
CA LYS A 256 -4.81 -20.96 -6.66
C LYS A 256 -5.09 -19.62 -7.36
N HIS A 257 -4.66 -19.44 -8.61
CA HIS A 257 -4.75 -18.18 -9.36
C HIS A 257 -6.16 -17.58 -9.41
N ASP A 258 -7.21 -18.39 -9.45
CA ASP A 258 -8.61 -17.98 -9.51
C ASP A 258 -9.16 -17.45 -8.15
N ARG A 259 -8.40 -17.67 -7.07
CA ARG A 259 -8.72 -17.21 -5.71
C ARG A 259 -7.77 -16.11 -5.22
N ILE A 260 -6.80 -15.71 -6.02
CA ILE A 260 -5.88 -14.61 -5.71
C ILE A 260 -6.52 -13.27 -6.11
N TYR A 261 -6.69 -12.37 -5.16
CA TYR A 261 -7.14 -11.00 -5.40
C TYR A 261 -6.00 -10.05 -5.76
N SER A 262 -4.86 -10.21 -5.08
CA SER A 262 -3.62 -9.47 -5.34
C SER A 262 -2.41 -10.29 -4.88
N MET A 263 -1.26 -10.03 -5.49
CA MET A 263 -0.01 -10.69 -5.14
C MET A 263 0.99 -9.63 -4.67
N HIS A 264 1.48 -9.75 -3.44
CA HIS A 264 2.60 -8.94 -2.97
C HIS A 264 3.92 -9.49 -3.49
N ILE A 265 4.76 -8.60 -3.95
CA ILE A 265 6.11 -8.88 -4.40
C ILE A 265 7.09 -8.10 -3.55
N LYS A 266 7.91 -8.83 -2.82
CA LYS A 266 9.14 -8.36 -2.21
C LYS A 266 10.25 -9.35 -2.55
N ASP A 267 11.47 -8.87 -2.66
CA ASP A 267 12.60 -9.76 -2.82
C ASP A 267 13.14 -10.15 -1.44
N ARG A 268 13.32 -11.43 -1.24
CA ARG A 268 13.83 -11.96 0.03
C ARG A 268 14.83 -13.07 -0.23
N LYS A 269 15.78 -13.23 0.70
CA LYS A 269 16.56 -14.47 0.78
C LYS A 269 15.63 -15.64 1.14
N SER A 270 15.93 -16.81 0.62
CA SER A 270 15.26 -18.04 1.02
C SER A 270 15.50 -18.35 2.49
N LYS A 271 14.69 -19.23 3.06
CA LYS A 271 14.86 -19.70 4.45
C LYS A 271 16.27 -20.23 4.70
N ALA A 272 16.83 -20.95 3.73
CA ALA A 272 18.21 -21.49 3.83
C ALA A 272 19.27 -20.39 3.83
N ASN A 273 18.99 -19.23 3.24
CA ASN A 273 19.89 -18.09 3.10
C ASN A 273 19.58 -16.94 4.09
N GLY A 274 18.82 -17.20 5.15
CA GLY A 274 18.56 -16.26 6.25
C GLY A 274 17.23 -15.50 6.15
N GLY A 275 16.55 -15.47 5.00
CA GLY A 275 15.22 -14.89 4.87
C GLY A 275 15.16 -13.36 4.87
N ASP A 276 16.27 -12.64 4.71
CA ASP A 276 16.33 -11.17 4.75
C ASP A 276 15.60 -10.52 3.58
N ASN A 277 15.07 -9.31 3.80
CA ASN A 277 14.53 -8.46 2.74
C ASN A 277 15.68 -7.86 1.91
N MET A 278 15.56 -7.93 0.60
CA MET A 278 16.58 -7.52 -0.36
C MET A 278 16.04 -6.53 -1.40
N PRO A 279 16.88 -5.66 -1.96
CA PRO A 279 16.53 -4.96 -3.19
C PRO A 279 16.16 -5.95 -4.29
N TRP A 280 15.20 -5.59 -5.15
CA TRP A 280 14.74 -6.50 -6.21
C TRP A 280 15.86 -6.93 -7.15
N GLY A 281 16.03 -8.23 -7.31
CA GLY A 281 17.08 -8.88 -8.10
C GLY A 281 18.31 -9.30 -7.30
N GLU A 282 18.36 -9.03 -5.99
CA GLU A 282 19.46 -9.41 -5.10
C GLU A 282 19.09 -10.55 -4.15
N GLY A 283 17.79 -10.89 -4.07
CA GLY A 283 17.24 -11.97 -3.26
C GLY A 283 17.13 -13.30 -4.02
N ASP A 284 16.30 -14.17 -3.46
CA ASP A 284 16.03 -15.51 -3.99
C ASP A 284 14.57 -15.62 -4.48
N THR A 285 13.75 -14.57 -4.34
CA THR A 285 12.37 -14.59 -4.81
C THR A 285 12.33 -14.63 -6.34
N PRO A 286 11.64 -15.60 -6.98
CA PRO A 286 11.62 -15.74 -8.43
C PRO A 286 10.69 -14.70 -9.09
N ILE A 287 10.93 -13.39 -8.84
CA ILE A 287 10.08 -12.28 -9.27
C ILE A 287 9.85 -12.31 -10.78
N GLY A 288 10.93 -12.47 -11.54
CA GLY A 288 10.85 -12.51 -13.01
C GLY A 288 9.97 -13.67 -13.50
N SER A 289 10.14 -14.88 -12.93
CA SER A 289 9.34 -16.06 -13.30
C SER A 289 7.87 -15.88 -12.91
N ALA A 290 7.58 -15.33 -11.73
CA ALA A 290 6.22 -15.05 -11.30
C ALA A 290 5.52 -14.03 -12.23
N LEU A 291 6.20 -12.93 -12.59
CA LEU A 291 5.67 -11.94 -13.52
C LEU A 291 5.43 -12.53 -14.92
N GLN A 292 6.36 -13.35 -15.43
CA GLN A 292 6.18 -14.04 -16.70
C GLN A 292 5.04 -15.07 -16.67
N LEU A 293 4.82 -15.74 -15.52
CA LEU A 293 3.67 -16.62 -15.33
C LEU A 293 2.35 -15.86 -15.45
N LEU A 294 2.25 -14.68 -14.77
CA LEU A 294 1.07 -13.82 -14.87
C LEU A 294 0.80 -13.39 -16.32
N LYS A 295 1.85 -12.97 -17.04
CA LYS A 295 1.77 -12.57 -18.45
C LYS A 295 1.29 -13.72 -19.33
N LYS A 296 1.95 -14.89 -19.25
CA LYS A 296 1.67 -16.08 -20.05
C LYS A 296 0.23 -16.56 -19.87
N ASN A 297 -0.22 -16.67 -18.64
CA ASN A 297 -1.54 -17.19 -18.31
C ASN A 297 -2.62 -16.11 -18.28
N LYS A 298 -2.26 -14.84 -18.51
CA LYS A 298 -3.17 -13.67 -18.49
C LYS A 298 -3.94 -13.55 -17.18
N TYR A 299 -3.27 -13.84 -16.07
CA TYR A 299 -3.87 -13.68 -14.74
C TYR A 299 -4.26 -12.21 -14.50
N LYS A 300 -5.36 -11.99 -13.77
CA LYS A 300 -6.00 -10.66 -13.68
C LYS A 300 -5.68 -9.89 -12.42
N PHE A 301 -5.14 -10.57 -11.41
CA PHE A 301 -4.78 -9.92 -10.16
C PHE A 301 -3.52 -9.06 -10.33
N PRO A 302 -3.45 -7.90 -9.65
CA PRO A 302 -2.27 -7.05 -9.70
C PRO A 302 -1.08 -7.67 -8.98
N ALA A 303 0.11 -7.36 -9.48
CA ALA A 303 1.39 -7.64 -8.86
C ALA A 303 1.84 -6.40 -8.09
N THR A 304 1.79 -6.46 -6.77
CA THR A 304 1.92 -5.32 -5.86
C THR A 304 3.33 -5.22 -5.31
N ILE A 305 4.01 -4.12 -5.57
CA ILE A 305 5.31 -3.83 -4.94
C ILE A 305 5.09 -3.63 -3.44
N GLU A 306 5.78 -4.43 -2.62
CA GLU A 306 5.94 -4.19 -1.19
C GLU A 306 7.42 -4.06 -0.86
N MET A 307 7.88 -2.81 -0.77
CA MET A 307 9.28 -2.51 -0.52
C MET A 307 9.55 -2.51 0.99
N GLU A 308 10.30 -3.50 1.48
CA GLU A 308 10.60 -3.67 2.91
C GLU A 308 12.09 -3.70 3.24
N TYR A 309 12.97 -3.72 2.27
CA TYR A 309 14.41 -3.63 2.54
C TYR A 309 14.80 -2.22 3.03
N THR A 310 15.95 -2.13 3.67
CA THR A 310 16.50 -0.86 4.15
C THR A 310 16.82 0.05 2.96
N VAL A 311 16.19 1.22 2.94
CA VAL A 311 16.47 2.24 1.92
C VAL A 311 17.90 2.74 2.09
N PRO A 312 18.75 2.72 1.03
CA PRO A 312 20.09 3.26 1.10
C PRO A 312 20.09 4.75 1.46
N GLU A 313 21.10 5.21 2.20
CA GLU A 313 21.22 6.63 2.63
C GLU A 313 21.23 7.63 1.46
N THR A 314 21.71 7.19 0.29
CA THR A 314 21.76 8.01 -0.94
C THR A 314 20.46 7.98 -1.76
N SER A 315 19.41 7.31 -1.24
CA SER A 315 18.14 7.08 -1.93
C SER A 315 16.95 7.48 -1.03
N ASP A 316 15.76 7.24 -1.53
CA ASP A 316 14.49 7.39 -0.80
C ASP A 316 13.47 6.35 -1.28
N ALA A 317 12.38 6.19 -0.54
CA ALA A 317 11.37 5.18 -0.85
C ALA A 317 10.75 5.36 -2.25
N VAL A 318 10.63 6.60 -2.75
CA VAL A 318 10.07 6.88 -4.08
C VAL A 318 11.01 6.35 -5.17
N LYS A 319 12.31 6.64 -5.05
CA LYS A 319 13.32 6.14 -5.99
C LYS A 319 13.44 4.62 -5.96
N GLU A 320 13.36 4.02 -4.77
CA GLU A 320 13.45 2.57 -4.65
C GLU A 320 12.22 1.88 -5.24
N VAL A 321 11.01 2.38 -5.02
CA VAL A 321 9.80 1.88 -5.69
C VAL A 321 9.90 2.07 -7.21
N ALA A 322 10.43 3.20 -7.70
CA ALA A 322 10.64 3.41 -9.13
C ALA A 322 11.61 2.37 -9.75
N LYS A 323 12.65 1.96 -9.02
CA LYS A 323 13.54 0.86 -9.44
C LYS A 323 12.79 -0.48 -9.54
N CYS A 324 11.88 -0.78 -8.59
CA CYS A 324 11.04 -1.97 -8.64
C CYS A 324 10.10 -1.94 -9.86
N VAL A 325 9.52 -0.78 -10.19
CA VAL A 325 8.69 -0.61 -11.40
C VAL A 325 9.52 -0.88 -12.66
N ASP A 326 10.74 -0.32 -12.76
CA ASP A 326 11.62 -0.54 -13.91
C ASP A 326 12.06 -2.02 -14.02
N PHE A 327 12.34 -2.67 -12.91
CA PHE A 327 12.62 -4.11 -12.87
C PHE A 327 11.44 -4.92 -13.42
N ALA A 328 10.22 -4.66 -12.93
CA ALA A 328 9.02 -5.34 -13.38
C ALA A 328 8.75 -5.12 -14.87
N ARG A 329 8.90 -3.89 -15.36
CA ARG A 329 8.77 -3.54 -16.77
C ARG A 329 9.75 -4.36 -17.61
N LYS A 330 11.04 -4.34 -17.26
CA LYS A 330 12.09 -5.10 -17.98
C LYS A 330 11.83 -6.60 -17.96
N ALA A 331 11.36 -7.14 -16.82
CA ALA A 331 11.03 -8.56 -16.71
C ALA A 331 9.86 -8.95 -17.62
N LEU A 332 8.85 -8.08 -17.77
CA LEU A 332 7.66 -8.34 -18.59
C LEU A 332 7.85 -8.06 -20.08
N GLU A 333 8.77 -7.14 -20.44
CA GLU A 333 9.10 -6.83 -21.85
C GLU A 333 10.02 -7.87 -22.51
N LYS A 334 10.72 -8.67 -21.71
CA LYS A 334 11.53 -9.78 -22.27
C LYS A 334 10.64 -10.72 -23.09
N ALA A 335 11.15 -11.13 -24.26
CA ALA A 335 10.52 -12.19 -25.03
C ALA A 335 10.50 -13.49 -24.21
N SER A 336 9.36 -14.17 -24.22
CA SER A 336 9.16 -15.46 -23.54
C SER A 336 9.90 -16.55 -24.26
#